data_94063b47609bd947e484a02aecb48471
#
_entry.id   94063b47609bd947e484a02aecb48471
#
_cell.length_a   1.000
_cell.length_b   1.000
_cell.length_c   1.000
_cell.angle_alpha   90.00
_cell.angle_beta   90.00
_cell.angle_gamma   90.00
#
_symmetry.space_group_name_H-M   'P 1'
#
loop_
_entity.id
_entity.type
_entity.pdbx_description
1 polymer ?
#
loop_
_entity_poly.entity_id
_entity_poly.type
_entity_poly.pdbx_seq_one_letter_code
_entity_poly.pdbx_strand_id
1 'polypeptide(L)'
;RAKATESESGTTLEVTIKAGDTPIDEIEHALSTGQNHIRHGTKVYLLTKELKDKANQIQKRITGDMDAPLLSQFSHAVEKYQATSLEEFIISADPRFKPPAEWIKRCKALKDLGALPSPSLSPSLDKLLRPYQKIGVAWLLHLFRNQLGGILADEMGLGKTLQALAFLSALKKEKGSGLPSLVV
;
A
#
# COMPACT_ATOMS: atom_id res chain seq x y z
N ARG A 1 -3.06 18.60 0.76
CA ARG A 1 -4.21 17.66 0.80
C ARG A 1 -3.86 16.40 0.04
N ALA A 2 -4.31 15.28 0.55
CA ALA A 2 -4.21 13.98 -0.12
C ALA A 2 -5.60 13.49 -0.53
N LYS A 3 -5.70 12.89 -1.72
CA LYS A 3 -6.90 12.26 -2.25
C LYS A 3 -6.48 10.94 -2.91
N ALA A 4 -7.13 9.85 -2.55
CA ALA A 4 -6.93 8.57 -3.22
C ALA A 4 -8.14 8.26 -4.11
N THR A 5 -7.89 7.81 -5.31
CA THR A 5 -8.91 7.44 -6.30
C THR A 5 -8.64 6.02 -6.75
N GLU A 6 -9.67 5.17 -6.78
CA GLU A 6 -9.56 3.80 -7.29
C GLU A 6 -10.05 3.72 -8.72
N SER A 7 -9.33 2.93 -9.51
CA SER A 7 -9.66 2.57 -10.87
C SER A 7 -9.46 1.06 -11.08
N GLU A 8 -9.87 0.53 -12.21
CA GLU A 8 -9.63 -0.88 -12.57
C GLU A 8 -8.13 -1.22 -12.60
N SER A 9 -7.29 -0.25 -12.91
CA SER A 9 -5.82 -0.39 -12.96
C SER A 9 -5.13 -0.28 -11.60
N GLY A 10 -5.82 0.14 -10.54
CA GLY A 10 -5.24 0.30 -9.21
C GLY A 10 -5.67 1.56 -8.48
N THR A 11 -4.95 1.87 -7.41
CA THR A 11 -5.20 3.08 -6.61
C THR A 11 -4.20 4.17 -6.97
N THR A 12 -4.69 5.34 -7.32
CA THR A 12 -3.85 6.53 -7.55
C THR A 12 -4.01 7.49 -6.38
N LEU A 13 -2.89 7.91 -5.81
CA LEU A 13 -2.82 8.91 -4.76
C LEU A 13 -2.44 10.26 -5.38
N GLU A 14 -3.31 11.22 -5.22
CA GLU A 14 -3.10 12.61 -5.61
C GLU A 14 -2.76 13.45 -4.38
N VAL A 15 -1.64 14.16 -4.41
CA VAL A 15 -1.24 15.06 -3.33
C VAL A 15 -1.10 16.47 -3.88
N THR A 16 -1.75 17.42 -3.21
CA THR A 16 -1.75 18.83 -3.59
C THR A 16 -1.39 19.69 -2.39
N ILE A 17 -0.42 20.58 -2.55
CA ILE A 17 -0.12 21.64 -1.59
C ILE A 17 -1.19 22.72 -1.74
N LYS A 18 -1.85 23.11 -0.65
CA LYS A 18 -2.88 24.15 -0.66
C LYS A 18 -2.53 25.30 0.27
N ALA A 19 -2.68 26.51 -0.25
CA ALA A 19 -2.55 27.76 0.49
C ALA A 19 -3.87 28.56 0.33
N GLY A 20 -4.89 28.20 1.12
CA GLY A 20 -6.24 28.76 0.99
C GLY A 20 -6.85 28.45 -0.39
N ASP A 21 -7.27 29.52 -1.09
CA ASP A 21 -7.86 29.47 -2.44
C ASP A 21 -6.85 29.86 -3.53
N THR A 22 -5.56 29.90 -3.20
CA THR A 22 -4.49 30.24 -4.15
C THR A 22 -4.43 29.24 -5.30
N PRO A 23 -4.35 29.71 -6.56
CA PRO A 23 -4.13 28.87 -7.73
C PRO A 23 -2.86 28.02 -7.59
N ILE A 24 -2.88 26.82 -8.15
CA ILE A 24 -1.75 25.88 -8.07
C ILE A 24 -0.51 26.46 -8.75
N ASP A 25 -0.69 27.15 -9.86
CA ASP A 25 0.39 27.77 -10.64
C ASP A 25 1.18 28.81 -9.83
N GLU A 26 0.49 29.60 -8.99
CA GLU A 26 1.15 30.57 -8.10
C GLU A 26 1.97 29.85 -7.01
N ILE A 27 1.47 28.71 -6.51
CA ILE A 27 2.17 27.89 -5.51
C ILE A 27 3.42 27.28 -6.16
N GLU A 28 3.29 26.73 -7.36
CA GLU A 28 4.38 26.12 -8.10
C GLU A 28 5.47 27.14 -8.46
N HIS A 29 5.06 28.32 -8.92
CA HIS A 29 6.00 29.42 -9.16
C HIS A 29 6.75 29.82 -7.89
N ALA A 30 6.07 29.93 -6.76
CA ALA A 30 6.71 30.28 -5.50
C ALA A 30 7.69 29.19 -5.00
N LEU A 31 7.37 27.91 -5.23
CA LEU A 31 8.25 26.81 -4.89
C LEU A 31 9.49 26.76 -5.80
N SER A 32 9.32 26.91 -7.11
CA SER A 32 10.41 26.88 -8.08
C SER A 32 11.37 28.08 -7.96
N THR A 33 10.85 29.25 -7.60
CA THR A 33 11.66 30.46 -7.39
C THR A 33 12.23 30.61 -5.97
N GLY A 34 11.96 29.63 -5.09
CA GLY A 34 12.48 29.61 -3.73
C GLY A 34 11.84 30.65 -2.79
N GLN A 35 10.71 31.23 -3.17
CA GLN A 35 10.02 32.23 -2.35
C GLN A 35 9.60 31.66 -1.00
N ASN A 36 9.62 32.50 0.03
CA ASN A 36 9.22 32.13 1.39
C ASN A 36 7.77 32.52 1.73
N HIS A 37 7.06 33.12 0.78
CA HIS A 37 5.66 33.47 0.95
C HIS A 37 4.94 33.49 -0.40
N ILE A 38 3.62 33.34 -0.35
CA ILE A 38 2.70 33.51 -1.48
C ILE A 38 1.71 34.60 -1.09
N ARG A 39 1.50 35.59 -1.96
CA ARG A 39 0.49 36.62 -1.77
C ARG A 39 -0.67 36.35 -2.73
N HIS A 40 -1.85 36.10 -2.17
CA HIS A 40 -3.07 35.94 -2.96
C HIS A 40 -4.17 36.86 -2.42
N GLY A 41 -4.52 37.89 -3.19
CA GLY A 41 -5.42 38.95 -2.75
C GLY A 41 -4.84 39.74 -1.55
N THR A 42 -5.60 39.79 -0.46
CA THR A 42 -5.19 40.41 0.80
C THR A 42 -4.47 39.49 1.77
N LYS A 43 -4.37 38.19 1.44
CA LYS A 43 -3.79 37.15 2.31
C LYS A 43 -2.35 36.86 1.90
N VAL A 44 -1.51 36.65 2.91
CA VAL A 44 -0.12 36.20 2.73
C VAL A 44 0.03 34.84 3.41
N TYR A 45 0.50 33.86 2.66
CA TYR A 45 0.78 32.50 3.14
C TYR A 45 2.29 32.31 3.23
N LEU A 46 2.79 31.97 4.42
CA LEU A 46 4.21 31.73 4.62
C LEU A 46 4.60 30.30 4.18
N LEU A 47 5.62 30.22 3.35
CA LEU A 47 6.27 28.97 2.94
C LEU A 47 7.54 28.78 3.79
N THR A 48 7.36 28.43 5.05
CA THR A 48 8.51 28.23 5.94
C THR A 48 9.37 27.05 5.45
N LYS A 49 10.65 27.06 5.81
CA LYS A 49 11.56 25.97 5.48
C LYS A 49 11.03 24.63 6.00
N GLU A 50 10.50 24.60 7.22
CA GLU A 50 9.92 23.41 7.83
C GLU A 50 8.75 22.83 7.02
N LEU A 51 7.88 23.69 6.47
CA LEU A 51 6.76 23.26 5.61
C LEU A 51 7.27 22.68 4.30
N LYS A 52 8.28 23.33 3.68
CA LYS A 52 8.90 22.82 2.44
C LYS A 52 9.58 21.48 2.67
N ASP A 53 10.35 21.35 3.75
CA ASP A 53 11.05 20.12 4.11
C ASP A 53 10.06 18.98 4.39
N LYS A 54 8.98 19.26 5.13
CA LYS A 54 7.92 18.29 5.39
C LYS A 54 7.20 17.86 4.11
N ALA A 55 6.85 18.80 3.24
CA ALA A 55 6.21 18.48 1.96
C ALA A 55 7.13 17.66 1.05
N ASN A 56 8.42 17.99 1.01
CA ASN A 56 9.42 17.25 0.25
C ASN A 56 9.62 15.82 0.79
N GLN A 57 9.66 15.64 2.11
CA GLN A 57 9.70 14.30 2.73
C GLN A 57 8.47 13.47 2.37
N ILE A 58 7.28 14.09 2.36
CA ILE A 58 6.04 13.42 1.96
C ILE A 58 6.13 12.95 0.50
N GLN A 59 6.52 13.85 -0.40
CA GLN A 59 6.67 13.53 -1.82
C GLN A 59 7.65 12.38 -2.02
N LYS A 60 8.87 12.48 -1.49
CA LYS A 60 9.91 11.46 -1.62
C LYS A 60 9.48 10.09 -1.08
N ARG A 61 8.78 10.08 0.06
CA ARG A 61 8.30 8.83 0.65
C ARG A 61 7.20 8.18 -0.17
N ILE A 62 6.34 8.96 -0.83
CA ILE A 62 5.26 8.46 -1.67
C ILE A 62 5.78 8.00 -3.03
N THR A 63 6.62 8.81 -3.67
CA THR A 63 7.12 8.55 -5.03
C THR A 63 8.32 7.59 -5.06
N GLY A 64 9.06 7.49 -3.96
CA GLY A 64 10.34 6.77 -3.91
C GLY A 64 11.50 7.53 -4.58
N ASP A 65 11.25 8.69 -5.17
CA ASP A 65 12.27 9.50 -5.84
C ASP A 65 12.87 10.51 -4.87
N MET A 66 14.12 10.28 -4.49
CA MET A 66 14.85 11.10 -3.52
C MET A 66 15.38 12.41 -4.09
N ASP A 67 15.50 12.52 -5.41
CA ASP A 67 16.10 13.65 -6.11
C ASP A 67 15.06 14.56 -6.78
N ALA A 68 13.80 14.13 -6.83
CA ALA A 68 12.72 14.91 -7.43
C ALA A 68 12.55 16.29 -6.75
N PRO A 69 12.41 17.37 -7.52
CA PRO A 69 12.08 18.67 -6.99
C PRO A 69 10.70 18.66 -6.34
N LEU A 70 10.50 19.52 -5.34
CA LEU A 70 9.21 19.66 -4.68
C LEU A 70 8.18 20.23 -5.66
N LEU A 71 7.10 19.47 -5.89
CA LEU A 71 6.00 19.85 -6.77
C LEU A 71 4.81 20.36 -5.94
N SER A 72 4.07 21.32 -6.49
CA SER A 72 2.82 21.81 -5.91
C SER A 72 1.71 20.77 -5.94
N GLN A 73 1.73 19.90 -6.96
CA GLN A 73 0.83 18.78 -7.14
C GLN A 73 1.55 17.62 -7.80
N PHE A 74 1.29 16.40 -7.32
CA PHE A 74 1.74 15.16 -7.97
C PHE A 74 0.73 14.04 -7.78
N SER A 75 0.77 13.08 -8.70
CA SER A 75 0.01 11.84 -8.61
C SER A 75 0.96 10.64 -8.62
N HIS A 76 0.64 9.62 -7.85
CA HIS A 76 1.43 8.40 -7.74
C HIS A 76 0.53 7.18 -7.68
N ALA A 77 0.86 6.16 -8.50
CA ALA A 77 0.19 4.88 -8.45
C ALA A 77 0.65 4.11 -7.20
N VAL A 78 -0.28 3.81 -6.30
CA VAL A 78 0.02 3.13 -5.05
C VAL A 78 -0.06 1.62 -5.26
N GLU A 79 1.04 0.95 -5.05
CA GLU A 79 1.07 -0.50 -5.05
C GLU A 79 0.30 -1.06 -3.85
N LYS A 80 -0.36 -2.21 -4.04
CA LYS A 80 -1.26 -2.80 -3.04
C LYS A 80 -0.58 -3.04 -1.69
N TYR A 81 0.70 -3.42 -1.69
CA TYR A 81 1.48 -3.65 -0.48
C TYR A 81 1.87 -2.35 0.25
N GLN A 82 1.91 -1.22 -0.45
CA GLN A 82 2.27 0.08 0.13
C GLN A 82 1.12 0.73 0.90
N ALA A 83 -0.12 0.31 0.65
CA ALA A 83 -1.31 0.95 1.20
C ALA A 83 -1.26 1.11 2.72
N THR A 84 -0.84 0.07 3.46
CA THR A 84 -0.80 0.10 4.93
C THR A 84 0.23 1.07 5.48
N SER A 85 1.44 1.07 4.90
CA SER A 85 2.52 1.97 5.35
C SER A 85 2.25 3.43 4.97
N LEU A 86 1.59 3.66 3.84
CA LEU A 86 1.22 4.99 3.38
C LEU A 86 -0.01 5.53 4.13
N GLU A 87 -0.97 4.69 4.53
CA GLU A 87 -2.17 5.12 5.26
C GLU A 87 -1.83 5.91 6.51
N GLU A 88 -1.04 5.34 7.41
CA GLU A 88 -0.65 5.97 8.66
C GLU A 88 0.14 7.26 8.44
N PHE A 89 1.04 7.22 7.45
CA PHE A 89 1.85 8.36 7.10
C PHE A 89 1.01 9.51 6.51
N ILE A 90 0.07 9.22 5.59
CA ILE A 90 -0.79 10.22 4.97
C ILE A 90 -1.75 10.81 6.00
N ILE A 91 -2.36 9.99 6.88
CA ILE A 91 -3.25 10.47 7.94
C ILE A 91 -2.49 11.39 8.91
N SER A 92 -1.23 11.10 9.22
CA SER A 92 -0.41 11.97 10.05
C SER A 92 -0.09 13.33 9.39
N ALA A 93 -0.02 13.33 8.06
CA ALA A 93 0.28 14.53 7.27
C ALA A 93 -0.97 15.35 6.92
N ASP A 94 -2.06 14.68 6.60
CA ASP A 94 -3.39 15.28 6.36
C ASP A 94 -4.48 14.48 7.11
N PRO A 95 -4.85 14.88 8.32
CA PRO A 95 -5.90 14.21 9.11
C PRO A 95 -7.29 14.20 8.45
N ARG A 96 -7.47 14.97 7.38
CA ARG A 96 -8.72 15.00 6.59
C ARG A 96 -8.72 13.98 5.46
N PHE A 97 -7.64 13.25 5.27
CA PHE A 97 -7.55 12.19 4.27
C PHE A 97 -8.59 11.10 4.57
N LYS A 98 -9.38 10.77 3.57
CA LYS A 98 -10.38 9.70 3.63
C LYS A 98 -10.01 8.67 2.57
N PRO A 99 -9.43 7.53 2.97
CA PRO A 99 -9.10 6.47 2.03
C PRO A 99 -10.37 5.85 1.44
N PRO A 100 -10.33 5.35 0.20
CA PRO A 100 -11.42 4.59 -0.42
C PRO A 100 -11.74 3.30 0.35
N ALA A 101 -12.94 2.76 0.16
CA ALA A 101 -13.41 1.56 0.86
C ALA A 101 -12.49 0.34 0.63
N GLU A 102 -12.03 0.13 -0.60
CA GLU A 102 -11.12 -0.98 -0.92
C GLU A 102 -9.74 -0.79 -0.28
N TRP A 103 -9.25 0.44 -0.15
CA TRP A 103 -8.03 0.74 0.60
C TRP A 103 -8.17 0.32 2.06
N ILE A 104 -9.25 0.75 2.72
CA ILE A 104 -9.55 0.39 4.12
C ILE A 104 -9.64 -1.13 4.28
N LYS A 105 -10.33 -1.80 3.37
CA LYS A 105 -10.48 -3.27 3.35
C LYS A 105 -9.13 -3.97 3.26
N ARG A 106 -8.22 -3.50 2.39
CA ARG A 106 -6.86 -4.05 2.23
C ARG A 106 -6.02 -3.83 3.49
N CYS A 107 -6.02 -2.61 4.04
CA CYS A 107 -5.29 -2.31 5.26
C CYS A 107 -5.79 -3.16 6.44
N LYS A 108 -7.11 -3.34 6.56
CA LYS A 108 -7.70 -4.22 7.57
C LYS A 108 -7.30 -5.68 7.37
N ALA A 109 -7.35 -6.18 6.14
CA ALA A 109 -6.95 -7.54 5.82
C ALA A 109 -5.47 -7.82 6.15
N LEU A 110 -4.58 -6.85 5.97
CA LEU A 110 -3.16 -6.97 6.33
C LEU A 110 -2.91 -6.91 7.84
N LYS A 111 -3.71 -6.13 8.56
CA LYS A 111 -3.57 -5.97 10.02
C LYS A 111 -4.22 -7.12 10.80
N ASP A 112 -5.28 -7.74 10.27
CA ASP A 112 -6.07 -8.78 10.95
C ASP A 112 -5.59 -10.18 10.55
N LEU A 113 -4.43 -10.56 11.06
CA LEU A 113 -3.87 -11.91 10.88
C LEU A 113 -4.32 -12.89 11.97
N GLY A 114 -5.10 -12.44 12.95
CA GLY A 114 -5.46 -13.23 14.13
C GLY A 114 -6.50 -14.33 13.90
N ALA A 115 -7.29 -14.26 12.84
CA ALA A 115 -8.38 -15.17 12.54
C ALA A 115 -8.35 -15.66 11.08
N LEU A 116 -7.23 -16.23 10.66
CA LEU A 116 -7.12 -16.79 9.32
C LEU A 116 -8.03 -18.02 9.18
N PRO A 117 -8.89 -18.08 8.14
CA PRO A 117 -9.75 -19.25 7.92
C PRO A 117 -8.88 -20.48 7.60
N SER A 118 -9.23 -21.61 8.18
CA SER A 118 -8.55 -22.87 7.91
C SER A 118 -8.54 -23.19 6.41
N PRO A 119 -7.41 -23.63 5.85
CA PRO A 119 -7.33 -23.94 4.43
C PRO A 119 -8.16 -25.20 4.09
N SER A 120 -8.87 -25.17 2.96
CA SER A 120 -9.60 -26.34 2.46
C SER A 120 -8.66 -27.35 1.81
N LEU A 121 -8.05 -28.22 2.62
CA LEU A 121 -7.10 -29.24 2.19
C LEU A 121 -7.79 -30.58 1.89
N SER A 122 -7.10 -31.47 1.17
CA SER A 122 -7.50 -32.85 1.10
C SER A 122 -7.24 -33.57 2.43
N PRO A 123 -8.01 -34.62 2.81
CA PRO A 123 -7.80 -35.32 4.07
C PRO A 123 -6.38 -35.88 4.25
N SER A 124 -5.73 -36.27 3.17
CA SER A 124 -4.34 -36.75 3.17
C SER A 124 -3.35 -35.67 3.49
N LEU A 125 -3.49 -34.47 2.87
CA LEU A 125 -2.64 -33.32 3.16
C LEU A 125 -2.91 -32.74 4.55
N ASP A 126 -4.16 -32.72 4.98
CA ASP A 126 -4.51 -32.21 6.30
C ASP A 126 -3.88 -33.05 7.43
N LYS A 127 -3.80 -34.37 7.26
CA LYS A 127 -3.10 -35.25 8.20
C LYS A 127 -1.59 -35.15 8.16
N LEU A 128 -1.02 -34.78 7.01
CA LEU A 128 0.42 -34.69 6.82
C LEU A 128 0.99 -33.40 7.40
N LEU A 129 0.25 -32.29 7.34
CA LEU A 129 0.68 -30.97 7.78
C LEU A 129 0.63 -30.82 9.30
N ARG A 130 1.71 -30.29 9.86
CA ARG A 130 1.75 -29.87 11.26
C ARG A 130 0.91 -28.61 11.48
N PRO A 131 0.45 -28.32 12.72
CA PRO A 131 -0.40 -27.16 12.99
C PRO A 131 0.17 -25.83 12.46
N TYR A 132 1.45 -25.55 12.69
CA TYR A 132 2.08 -24.30 12.20
C TYR A 132 2.14 -24.23 10.67
N GLN A 133 2.31 -25.36 9.98
CA GLN A 133 2.29 -25.42 8.52
C GLN A 133 0.90 -25.10 7.96
N LYS A 134 -0.15 -25.55 8.63
CA LYS A 134 -1.54 -25.17 8.27
C LYS A 134 -1.76 -23.69 8.40
N ILE A 135 -1.20 -23.04 9.44
CA ILE A 135 -1.23 -21.60 9.61
C ILE A 135 -0.48 -20.90 8.45
N GLY A 136 0.69 -21.40 8.08
CA GLY A 136 1.45 -20.87 6.94
C GLY A 136 0.67 -20.98 5.63
N VAL A 137 0.00 -22.10 5.36
CA VAL A 137 -0.86 -22.27 4.19
C VAL A 137 -2.06 -21.32 4.24
N ALA A 138 -2.71 -21.15 5.39
CA ALA A 138 -3.80 -20.21 5.57
C ALA A 138 -3.36 -18.76 5.29
N TRP A 139 -2.18 -18.40 5.76
CA TRP A 139 -1.58 -17.08 5.52
C TRP A 139 -1.27 -16.87 4.02
N LEU A 140 -0.66 -17.82 3.34
CA LEU A 140 -0.42 -17.74 1.90
C LEU A 140 -1.72 -17.58 1.10
N LEU A 141 -2.78 -18.32 1.45
CA LEU A 141 -4.10 -18.18 0.84
C LEU A 141 -4.70 -16.80 1.10
N HIS A 142 -4.53 -16.28 2.30
CA HIS A 142 -4.99 -14.94 2.67
C HIS A 142 -4.30 -13.87 1.83
N LEU A 143 -2.98 -13.92 1.70
CA LEU A 143 -2.23 -13.00 0.83
C LEU A 143 -2.71 -13.08 -0.61
N PHE A 144 -2.83 -14.29 -1.14
CA PHE A 144 -3.28 -14.50 -2.52
C PHE A 144 -4.69 -13.94 -2.77
N ARG A 145 -5.65 -14.19 -1.87
CA ARG A 145 -7.03 -13.68 -1.97
C ARG A 145 -7.08 -12.15 -1.95
N ASN A 146 -6.15 -11.52 -1.27
CA ASN A 146 -5.99 -10.07 -1.21
C ASN A 146 -5.05 -9.52 -2.31
N GLN A 147 -4.64 -10.37 -3.27
CA GLN A 147 -3.75 -10.02 -4.38
C GLN A 147 -2.40 -9.45 -3.90
N LEU A 148 -1.88 -10.02 -2.83
CA LEU A 148 -0.59 -9.70 -2.25
C LEU A 148 0.40 -10.83 -2.51
N GLY A 149 1.67 -10.49 -2.67
CA GLY A 149 2.77 -11.44 -2.62
C GLY A 149 3.20 -11.71 -1.18
N GLY A 150 4.04 -12.74 -1.00
CA GLY A 150 4.61 -13.06 0.31
C GLY A 150 5.90 -13.85 0.20
N ILE A 151 6.70 -13.80 1.26
CA ILE A 151 7.94 -14.57 1.40
C ILE A 151 7.77 -15.49 2.59
N LEU A 152 7.83 -16.80 2.36
CA LEU A 152 7.83 -17.81 3.42
C LEU A 152 9.27 -18.03 3.87
N ALA A 153 9.68 -17.31 4.91
CA ALA A 153 11.05 -17.25 5.42
C ALA A 153 11.28 -18.11 6.68
N ASP A 154 10.58 -19.21 6.83
CA ASP A 154 10.77 -20.15 7.91
C ASP A 154 12.20 -20.73 7.91
N GLU A 155 12.67 -21.24 9.04
CA GLU A 155 13.97 -21.90 9.15
C GLU A 155 14.07 -23.15 8.24
N MET A 156 15.30 -23.57 7.96
CA MET A 156 15.54 -24.79 7.17
C MET A 156 14.96 -26.01 7.89
N GLY A 157 14.35 -26.92 7.12
CA GLY A 157 13.75 -28.13 7.67
C GLY A 157 12.28 -28.00 8.12
N LEU A 158 11.71 -26.81 8.23
CA LEU A 158 10.32 -26.61 8.66
C LEU A 158 9.27 -26.90 7.58
N GLY A 159 9.70 -27.44 6.43
CA GLY A 159 8.80 -27.92 5.40
C GLY A 159 8.13 -26.84 4.56
N LYS A 160 8.87 -25.78 4.21
CA LYS A 160 8.41 -24.70 3.30
C LYS A 160 7.86 -25.26 1.99
N THR A 161 8.56 -26.21 1.40
CA THR A 161 8.12 -26.88 0.15
C THR A 161 6.76 -27.57 0.32
N LEU A 162 6.53 -28.25 1.45
CA LEU A 162 5.26 -28.90 1.73
C LEU A 162 4.14 -27.85 1.91
N GLN A 163 4.42 -26.74 2.56
CA GLN A 163 3.46 -25.63 2.70
C GLN A 163 3.12 -25.03 1.33
N ALA A 164 4.12 -24.80 0.46
CA ALA A 164 3.90 -24.30 -0.90
C ALA A 164 3.05 -25.26 -1.74
N LEU A 165 3.33 -26.55 -1.71
CA LEU A 165 2.54 -27.56 -2.42
C LEU A 165 1.10 -27.66 -1.88
N ALA A 166 0.93 -27.58 -0.56
CA ALA A 166 -0.40 -27.55 0.06
C ALA A 166 -1.19 -26.29 -0.31
N PHE A 167 -0.54 -25.14 -0.37
CA PHE A 167 -1.12 -23.89 -0.86
C PHE A 167 -1.61 -24.01 -2.31
N LEU A 168 -0.76 -24.53 -3.23
CA LEU A 168 -1.15 -24.74 -4.63
C LEU A 168 -2.31 -25.75 -4.76
N SER A 169 -2.31 -26.81 -3.95
CA SER A 169 -3.40 -27.77 -3.91
C SER A 169 -4.72 -27.15 -3.45
N ALA A 170 -4.67 -26.29 -2.42
CA ALA A 170 -5.85 -25.58 -1.94
C ALA A 170 -6.39 -24.57 -2.97
N LEU A 171 -5.51 -23.83 -3.65
CA LEU A 171 -5.88 -22.93 -4.73
C LEU A 171 -6.58 -23.67 -5.89
N LYS A 172 -6.03 -24.81 -6.29
CA LYS A 172 -6.62 -25.62 -7.37
C LYS A 172 -8.03 -26.09 -6.99
N LYS A 173 -8.25 -26.41 -5.72
CA LYS A 173 -9.57 -26.81 -5.22
C LYS A 173 -10.56 -25.62 -5.20
N GLU A 174 -10.11 -24.42 -4.87
CA GLU A 174 -10.95 -23.22 -4.82
C GLU A 174 -11.34 -22.71 -6.21
N LYS A 175 -10.40 -22.72 -7.16
CA LYS A 175 -10.61 -22.13 -8.51
C LYS A 175 -11.08 -23.14 -9.56
N GLY A 176 -11.20 -24.41 -9.22
CA GLY A 176 -11.41 -25.48 -10.20
C GLY A 176 -10.13 -25.83 -10.95
N SER A 177 -10.23 -26.75 -11.91
CA SER A 177 -9.07 -27.20 -12.69
C SER A 177 -8.45 -26.06 -13.48
N GLY A 178 -7.40 -25.50 -12.96
CA GLY A 178 -6.64 -24.45 -13.61
C GLY A 178 -5.48 -25.01 -14.45
N LEU A 179 -4.77 -24.11 -15.09
CA LEU A 179 -3.51 -24.41 -15.75
C LEU A 179 -2.49 -24.98 -14.74
N PRO A 180 -1.50 -25.76 -15.21
CA PRO A 180 -0.44 -26.26 -14.35
C PRO A 180 0.36 -25.11 -13.74
N SER A 181 0.85 -25.30 -12.51
CA SER A 181 1.74 -24.35 -11.82
C SER A 181 3.17 -24.84 -11.98
N LEU A 182 4.08 -23.91 -12.26
CA LEU A 182 5.51 -24.15 -12.26
C LEU A 182 6.11 -23.62 -10.95
N VAL A 183 6.86 -24.46 -10.26
CA VAL A 183 7.65 -24.07 -9.07
C VAL A 183 9.12 -24.14 -9.46
N VAL A 184 9.86 -23.06 -9.23
CA VAL A 184 11.27 -22.92 -9.57
C VAL A 184 12.11 -22.84 -8.29
#